data_42ff4eecb0599b4c49f3767ac8564a14
#
_entry.id   42ff4eecb0599b4c49f3767ac8564a14
#
_cell.length_a   1.000
_cell.length_b   1.000
_cell.length_c   1.000
_cell.angle_alpha   90.00
_cell.angle_beta   90.00
_cell.angle_gamma   90.00
#
_symmetry.space_group_name_H-M   'P 1'
#
loop_
_entity.id
_entity.type
_entity.pdbx_description
1 polymer ?
#
loop_
_entity_poly.entity_id
_entity_poly.type
_entity_poly.pdbx_seq_one_letter_code
_entity_poly.pdbx_strand_id
1 'polypeptide(L)'
;MNILVLSTISAHHTYFINKIDKLFKISQVIYETRSIEKDFETKSPFEDDEIEYEKKYYFNKTKEKIRDTIKVSVIDDVNNIKSIDLIKKDFDVVIVFGCGIISSHIIKMFNSKLINVHRGIARKYRGLDSDLWAIYNNDFINIGTTIHFIDERLDTGDILFEKNITFESSDKIYHLRSKTTDLAIEGVLEYLQNMDLGNLNKKKQIDIGKYFS
;
A
#
# COMPACT_ATOMS: atom_id res chain seq x y z
N MET A 1 15.19 0.84 -13.73
CA MET A 1 14.46 1.48 -12.61
C MET A 1 14.88 0.88 -11.29
N ASN A 2 15.16 1.71 -10.29
CA ASN A 2 15.52 1.30 -8.92
C ASN A 2 14.32 1.53 -8.00
N ILE A 3 13.72 0.45 -7.50
CA ILE A 3 12.50 0.51 -6.69
C ILE A 3 12.84 0.14 -5.24
N LEU A 4 12.42 0.98 -4.30
CA LEU A 4 12.38 0.68 -2.87
C LEU A 4 10.93 0.47 -2.46
N VAL A 5 10.67 -0.54 -1.64
CA VAL A 5 9.37 -0.74 -1.01
C VAL A 5 9.52 -0.61 0.50
N LEU A 6 8.73 0.26 1.11
CA LEU A 6 8.53 0.39 2.54
C LEU A 6 7.19 -0.26 2.89
N SER A 7 7.19 -1.24 3.78
CA SER A 7 5.97 -2.01 4.06
C SER A 7 5.99 -2.64 5.45
N THR A 8 4.92 -3.32 5.83
CA THR A 8 4.84 -4.21 6.99
C THR A 8 4.76 -5.67 6.55
N ILE A 9 5.02 -6.60 7.46
CA ILE A 9 5.01 -8.04 7.15
C ILE A 9 3.57 -8.56 7.24
N SER A 10 3.01 -8.96 6.09
CA SER A 10 1.71 -9.63 6.00
C SER A 10 1.59 -10.42 4.71
N ALA A 11 0.56 -11.29 4.62
CA ALA A 11 0.28 -12.10 3.44
C ALA A 11 0.05 -11.22 2.18
N HIS A 12 -0.83 -10.23 2.27
CA HIS A 12 -1.16 -9.37 1.15
C HIS A 12 0.00 -8.46 0.72
N HIS A 13 0.83 -7.96 1.66
CA HIS A 13 2.02 -7.19 1.32
C HIS A 13 3.08 -8.06 0.62
N THR A 14 3.30 -9.27 1.11
CA THR A 14 4.21 -10.24 0.47
C THR A 14 3.76 -10.57 -0.95
N TYR A 15 2.46 -10.81 -1.13
CA TYR A 15 1.87 -11.06 -2.44
C TYR A 15 2.05 -9.86 -3.38
N PHE A 16 1.69 -8.66 -2.92
CA PHE A 16 1.87 -7.40 -3.66
C PHE A 16 3.32 -7.24 -4.14
N ILE A 17 4.29 -7.33 -3.23
CA ILE A 17 5.72 -7.19 -3.53
C ILE A 17 6.15 -8.22 -4.59
N ASN A 18 5.77 -9.48 -4.42
CA ASN A 18 6.11 -10.53 -5.38
C ASN A 18 5.49 -10.32 -6.76
N LYS A 19 4.29 -9.73 -6.83
CA LYS A 19 3.63 -9.41 -8.12
C LYS A 19 4.33 -8.26 -8.83
N ILE A 20 4.69 -7.20 -8.11
CA ILE A 20 5.46 -6.08 -8.69
C ILE A 20 6.83 -6.55 -9.17
N ASP A 21 7.56 -7.34 -8.35
CA ASP A 21 8.91 -7.81 -8.69
C ASP A 21 8.97 -8.71 -9.93
N LYS A 22 7.86 -9.33 -10.33
CA LYS A 22 7.82 -10.13 -11.56
C LYS A 22 8.05 -9.30 -12.83
N LEU A 23 7.57 -8.06 -12.85
CA LEU A 23 7.60 -7.17 -14.01
C LEU A 23 8.61 -6.04 -13.85
N PHE A 24 8.72 -5.49 -12.63
CA PHE A 24 9.62 -4.41 -12.29
C PHE A 24 10.46 -4.83 -11.08
N LYS A 25 11.73 -5.15 -11.33
CA LYS A 25 12.63 -5.66 -10.28
C LYS A 25 12.76 -4.70 -9.11
N ILE A 26 12.33 -5.15 -7.94
CA ILE A 26 12.47 -4.41 -6.69
C ILE A 26 13.93 -4.53 -6.22
N SER A 27 14.56 -3.38 -5.94
CA SER A 27 15.95 -3.32 -5.47
C SER A 27 16.07 -3.66 -3.99
N GLN A 28 15.13 -3.18 -3.19
CA GLN A 28 15.11 -3.39 -1.74
C GLN A 28 13.69 -3.31 -1.18
N VAL A 29 13.45 -4.09 -0.14
CA VAL A 29 12.27 -3.99 0.73
C VAL A 29 12.75 -3.67 2.13
N ILE A 30 12.14 -2.68 2.77
CA ILE A 30 12.34 -2.38 4.19
C ILE A 30 11.01 -2.59 4.89
N TYR A 31 10.98 -3.53 5.82
CA TYR A 31 9.82 -3.79 6.65
C TYR A 31 9.86 -2.98 7.93
N GLU A 32 8.77 -2.28 8.21
CA GLU A 32 8.49 -1.65 9.50
C GLU A 32 7.85 -2.68 10.44
N THR A 33 8.35 -2.76 11.67
CA THR A 33 7.77 -3.63 12.70
C THR A 33 6.91 -2.87 13.71
N ARG A 34 6.97 -1.54 13.71
CA ARG A 34 6.11 -0.72 14.55
C ARG A 34 4.65 -1.00 14.21
N SER A 35 3.90 -1.45 15.20
CA SER A 35 2.45 -1.50 15.12
C SER A 35 1.86 -0.13 15.48
N ILE A 36 0.78 0.26 14.82
CA ILE A 36 -0.03 1.37 15.30
C ILE A 36 -0.78 0.84 16.51
N GLU A 37 -0.42 1.35 17.71
CA GLU A 37 -1.14 1.01 18.92
C GLU A 37 -2.56 1.56 18.83
N LYS A 38 -3.54 0.68 18.98
CA LYS A 38 -4.94 1.07 19.10
C LYS A 38 -5.25 1.29 20.58
N ASP A 39 -6.04 2.29 20.88
CA ASP A 39 -6.46 2.62 22.25
C ASP A 39 -7.27 1.49 22.92
N PHE A 40 -7.71 0.51 22.14
CA PHE A 40 -8.46 -0.65 22.61
C PHE A 40 -8.19 -1.86 21.72
N GLU A 41 -8.23 -3.03 22.34
CA GLU A 41 -8.06 -4.29 21.61
C GLU A 41 -9.29 -4.57 20.72
N THR A 42 -9.09 -4.57 19.42
CA THR A 42 -10.14 -4.92 18.45
C THR A 42 -9.74 -6.19 17.71
N LYS A 43 -10.45 -7.28 17.97
CA LYS A 43 -10.40 -8.45 17.11
C LYS A 43 -11.56 -8.36 16.12
N SER A 44 -11.23 -8.35 14.82
CA SER A 44 -12.25 -8.42 13.79
C SER A 44 -12.97 -9.79 13.87
N PRO A 45 -14.30 -9.85 13.86
CA PRO A 45 -15.03 -11.10 13.92
C PRO A 45 -14.80 -12.02 12.72
N PHE A 46 -14.18 -11.51 11.64
CA PHE A 46 -13.86 -12.25 10.42
C PHE A 46 -12.36 -12.42 10.19
N GLU A 47 -11.52 -12.13 11.19
CA GLU A 47 -10.06 -12.15 11.04
C GLU A 47 -9.51 -13.54 10.67
N ASP A 48 -10.02 -14.58 11.32
CA ASP A 48 -9.59 -15.96 11.07
C ASP A 48 -9.97 -16.40 9.64
N ASP A 49 -11.19 -16.08 9.19
CA ASP A 49 -11.66 -16.34 7.82
C ASP A 49 -10.83 -15.57 6.78
N GLU A 50 -10.48 -14.32 7.07
CA GLU A 50 -9.63 -13.49 6.21
C GLU A 50 -8.23 -14.09 6.06
N ILE A 51 -7.60 -14.48 7.16
CA ILE A 51 -6.26 -15.10 7.16
C ILE A 51 -6.27 -16.41 6.34
N GLU A 52 -7.26 -17.27 6.55
CA GLU A 52 -7.38 -18.52 5.82
C GLU A 52 -7.62 -18.29 4.32
N TYR A 53 -8.53 -17.38 4.00
CA TYR A 53 -8.82 -16.99 2.62
C TYR A 53 -7.59 -16.42 1.93
N GLU A 54 -6.88 -15.47 2.55
CA GLU A 54 -5.69 -14.85 1.99
C GLU A 54 -4.57 -15.83 1.71
N LYS A 55 -4.29 -16.74 2.65
CA LYS A 55 -3.28 -17.79 2.45
C LYS A 55 -3.59 -18.65 1.22
N LYS A 56 -4.86 -19.02 1.05
CA LYS A 56 -5.30 -19.81 -0.10
C LYS A 56 -5.27 -18.99 -1.39
N TYR A 57 -5.79 -17.77 -1.34
CA TYR A 57 -5.91 -16.87 -2.50
C TYR A 57 -4.54 -16.47 -3.05
N TYR A 58 -3.63 -16.01 -2.19
CA TYR A 58 -2.35 -15.46 -2.62
C TYR A 58 -1.30 -16.53 -2.92
N PHE A 59 -1.26 -17.59 -2.15
CA PHE A 59 -0.14 -18.53 -2.20
C PHE A 59 -0.51 -19.94 -2.67
N ASN A 60 -1.76 -20.36 -2.63
CA ASN A 60 -2.26 -21.65 -3.15
C ASN A 60 -1.23 -22.80 -2.98
N LYS A 61 -0.83 -23.09 -1.74
CA LYS A 61 0.20 -24.09 -1.35
C LYS A 61 1.67 -23.68 -1.58
N THR A 62 1.97 -22.48 -2.10
CA THR A 62 3.33 -21.96 -2.12
C THR A 62 3.68 -21.31 -0.78
N LYS A 63 4.99 -21.11 -0.52
CA LYS A 63 5.41 -20.44 0.73
C LYS A 63 5.12 -18.94 0.64
N GLU A 64 4.58 -18.39 1.72
CA GLU A 64 4.46 -16.96 1.96
C GLU A 64 5.84 -16.36 2.23
N LYS A 65 6.52 -15.93 1.17
CA LYS A 65 7.91 -15.48 1.27
C LYS A 65 8.22 -14.51 0.13
N ILE A 66 8.99 -13.48 0.45
CA ILE A 66 9.62 -12.61 -0.54
C ILE A 66 10.67 -13.43 -1.32
N ARG A 67 10.83 -13.13 -2.60
CA ARG A 67 11.82 -13.79 -3.46
C ARG A 67 13.23 -13.52 -2.92
N ASP A 68 14.07 -14.55 -2.88
CA ASP A 68 15.41 -14.49 -2.31
C ASP A 68 16.36 -13.51 -3.05
N THR A 69 15.96 -13.03 -4.22
CA THR A 69 16.72 -12.06 -5.01
C THR A 69 16.55 -10.61 -4.53
N ILE A 70 15.57 -10.34 -3.68
CA ILE A 70 15.28 -9.01 -3.16
C ILE A 70 16.05 -8.81 -1.85
N LYS A 71 16.76 -7.70 -1.74
CA LYS A 71 17.37 -7.30 -0.46
C LYS A 71 16.26 -6.92 0.53
N VAL A 72 16.15 -7.65 1.62
CA VAL A 72 15.19 -7.37 2.70
C VAL A 72 15.92 -6.84 3.92
N SER A 73 15.41 -5.77 4.51
CA SER A 73 15.81 -5.21 5.80
C SER A 73 14.60 -5.04 6.69
N VAL A 74 14.80 -5.07 8.00
CA VAL A 74 13.73 -4.88 9.00
C VAL A 74 14.18 -3.76 9.95
N ILE A 75 13.30 -2.81 10.18
CA ILE A 75 13.49 -1.69 11.11
C ILE A 75 12.24 -1.53 11.95
N ASP A 76 12.35 -0.80 13.08
CA ASP A 76 11.18 -0.58 13.91
C ASP A 76 10.26 0.53 13.37
N ASP A 77 10.79 1.62 12.88
CA ASP A 77 10.05 2.75 12.34
C ASP A 77 10.71 3.25 11.04
N VAL A 78 9.94 3.33 9.95
CA VAL A 78 10.44 3.84 8.66
C VAL A 78 10.99 5.26 8.75
N ASN A 79 10.57 6.02 9.76
CA ASN A 79 11.10 7.36 10.02
C ASN A 79 12.52 7.36 10.59
N ASN A 80 13.05 6.21 10.99
CA ASN A 80 14.41 6.03 11.47
C ASN A 80 15.39 5.60 10.37
N ILE A 81 14.95 5.48 9.10
CA ILE A 81 15.81 5.10 7.96
C ILE A 81 16.97 6.08 7.83
N LYS A 82 18.18 5.53 7.71
CA LYS A 82 19.42 6.26 7.44
C LYS A 82 19.99 5.84 6.08
N SER A 83 20.87 6.65 5.53
CA SER A 83 21.53 6.33 4.25
C SER A 83 22.26 5.01 4.24
N ILE A 84 22.74 4.52 5.41
CA ILE A 84 23.41 3.23 5.55
C ILE A 84 22.46 2.04 5.39
N ASP A 85 21.16 2.23 5.64
CA ASP A 85 20.15 1.18 5.51
C ASP A 85 19.81 0.92 4.03
N LEU A 86 20.18 1.85 3.15
CA LEU A 86 19.87 1.82 1.74
C LEU A 86 21.00 1.18 0.93
N ILE A 87 20.67 0.24 0.06
CA ILE A 87 21.63 -0.40 -0.86
C ILE A 87 22.05 0.50 -2.02
N LYS A 88 21.26 1.54 -2.29
CA LYS A 88 21.50 2.53 -3.35
C LYS A 88 21.24 3.92 -2.81
N LYS A 89 22.02 4.88 -3.32
CA LYS A 89 21.84 6.30 -2.96
C LYS A 89 20.65 6.96 -3.64
N ASP A 90 20.24 6.43 -4.78
CA ASP A 90 19.16 7.01 -5.58
C ASP A 90 18.17 5.92 -6.03
N PHE A 91 16.92 6.09 -5.62
CA PHE A 91 15.79 5.30 -6.07
C PHE A 91 14.95 6.13 -7.04
N ASP A 92 14.45 5.50 -8.09
CA ASP A 92 13.55 6.15 -9.04
C ASP A 92 12.17 6.34 -8.43
N VAL A 93 11.73 5.38 -7.61
CA VAL A 93 10.46 5.42 -6.87
C VAL A 93 10.59 4.70 -5.53
N VAL A 94 9.87 5.20 -4.53
CA VAL A 94 9.68 4.57 -3.23
C VAL A 94 8.20 4.30 -3.04
N ILE A 95 7.84 3.03 -2.96
CA ILE A 95 6.46 2.58 -2.77
C ILE A 95 6.24 2.35 -1.28
N VAL A 96 5.26 3.02 -0.70
CA VAL A 96 4.85 2.86 0.70
C VAL A 96 3.53 2.10 0.73
N PHE A 97 3.49 0.98 1.46
CA PHE A 97 2.27 0.20 1.62
C PHE A 97 2.17 -0.39 3.04
N GLY A 98 1.26 0.16 3.84
CA GLY A 98 0.96 -0.32 5.19
C GLY A 98 1.89 0.19 6.30
N CYS A 99 2.78 1.15 6.01
CA CYS A 99 3.57 1.82 7.03
C CYS A 99 2.75 2.89 7.76
N GLY A 100 3.29 3.35 8.89
CA GLY A 100 2.80 4.53 9.60
C GLY A 100 2.96 5.83 8.82
N ILE A 101 2.69 6.95 9.47
CA ILE A 101 2.82 8.28 8.86
C ILE A 101 4.29 8.54 8.51
N ILE A 102 4.55 8.91 7.27
CA ILE A 102 5.88 9.26 6.77
C ILE A 102 6.21 10.69 7.14
N SER A 103 7.31 10.89 7.85
CA SER A 103 7.74 12.21 8.31
C SER A 103 8.37 13.05 7.19
N SER A 104 8.32 14.39 7.36
CA SER A 104 8.85 15.35 6.38
C SER A 104 10.31 15.12 6.03
N HIS A 105 11.14 14.61 6.97
CA HIS A 105 12.55 14.36 6.67
C HIS A 105 12.75 13.17 5.74
N ILE A 106 11.92 12.11 5.85
CA ILE A 106 11.92 10.98 4.93
C ILE A 106 11.41 11.41 3.55
N ILE A 107 10.34 12.22 3.50
CA ILE A 107 9.83 12.77 2.24
C ILE A 107 10.95 13.54 1.51
N LYS A 108 11.69 14.37 2.24
CA LYS A 108 12.83 15.13 1.69
C LYS A 108 14.00 14.23 1.28
N MET A 109 14.31 13.20 2.07
CA MET A 109 15.38 12.23 1.78
C MET A 109 15.19 11.58 0.40
N PHE A 110 13.96 11.29 0.01
CA PHE A 110 13.64 10.66 -1.26
C PHE A 110 13.19 11.63 -2.37
N ASN A 111 13.43 12.94 -2.20
CA ASN A 111 13.11 13.99 -3.20
C ASN A 111 11.67 13.91 -3.73
N SER A 112 10.71 13.64 -2.84
CA SER A 112 9.29 13.49 -3.19
C SER A 112 8.98 12.38 -4.21
N LYS A 113 9.83 11.36 -4.30
CA LYS A 113 9.62 10.17 -5.14
C LYS A 113 8.80 9.08 -4.45
N LEU A 114 8.11 9.42 -3.35
CA LEU A 114 7.29 8.48 -2.59
C LEU A 114 5.86 8.47 -3.11
N ILE A 115 5.37 7.26 -3.32
CA ILE A 115 3.95 7.01 -3.57
C ILE A 115 3.36 6.14 -2.46
N ASN A 116 2.13 6.42 -2.08
CA ASN A 116 1.38 5.63 -1.11
C ASN A 116 0.35 4.73 -1.79
N VAL A 117 0.27 3.50 -1.33
CA VAL A 117 -0.80 2.57 -1.65
C VAL A 117 -1.84 2.66 -0.55
N HIS A 118 -2.93 3.37 -0.83
CA HIS A 118 -4.03 3.55 0.09
C HIS A 118 -5.20 2.63 -0.29
N ARG A 119 -5.59 1.70 0.60
CA ARG A 119 -6.74 0.83 0.42
C ARG A 119 -8.02 1.56 0.81
N GLY A 120 -8.41 2.50 -0.04
CA GLY A 120 -9.55 3.38 0.11
C GLY A 120 -9.61 4.36 -1.04
N ILE A 121 -10.74 5.02 -1.19
CA ILE A 121 -10.89 6.17 -2.09
C ILE A 121 -10.50 7.41 -1.29
N ALA A 122 -9.24 7.86 -1.41
CA ALA A 122 -8.65 8.91 -0.57
C ALA A 122 -9.45 10.22 -0.58
N ARG A 123 -10.12 10.54 -1.69
CA ARG A 123 -11.01 11.70 -1.79
C ARG A 123 -12.27 11.60 -0.91
N LYS A 124 -12.55 10.42 -0.34
CA LYS A 124 -13.73 10.15 0.50
C LYS A 124 -13.33 9.69 1.89
N TYR A 125 -12.40 8.73 1.97
CA TYR A 125 -11.97 8.07 3.20
C TYR A 125 -10.46 8.07 3.27
N ARG A 126 -9.88 8.71 4.31
CA ARG A 126 -8.45 8.77 4.57
C ARG A 126 -8.13 8.11 5.91
N GLY A 127 -6.89 7.66 6.07
CA GLY A 127 -6.42 7.01 7.29
C GLY A 127 -6.66 5.50 7.29
N LEU A 128 -6.85 4.94 8.48
CA LEU A 128 -6.94 3.50 8.69
C LEU A 128 -8.31 2.94 8.31
N ASP A 129 -8.32 1.66 7.90
CA ASP A 129 -9.55 0.87 7.66
C ASP A 129 -10.57 1.59 6.77
N SER A 130 -10.11 2.38 5.79
CA SER A 130 -10.95 3.22 4.94
C SER A 130 -12.03 2.43 4.18
N ASP A 131 -11.74 1.20 3.79
CA ASP A 131 -12.69 0.26 3.18
C ASP A 131 -13.80 -0.15 4.18
N LEU A 132 -13.46 -0.42 5.44
CA LEU A 132 -14.43 -0.75 6.49
C LEU A 132 -15.28 0.47 6.89
N TRP A 133 -14.69 1.67 6.92
CA TRP A 133 -15.44 2.89 7.15
C TRP A 133 -16.44 3.20 6.04
N ALA A 134 -16.09 2.89 4.78
CA ALA A 134 -17.03 3.01 3.66
C ALA A 134 -18.21 2.04 3.82
N ILE A 135 -17.98 0.80 4.27
CA ILE A 135 -19.04 -0.18 4.59
C ILE A 135 -19.92 0.35 5.73
N TYR A 136 -19.31 0.81 6.83
CA TYR A 136 -20.05 1.33 7.98
C TYR A 136 -20.99 2.48 7.59
N ASN A 137 -20.57 3.31 6.64
CA ASN A 137 -21.40 4.42 6.12
C ASN A 137 -22.35 4.00 4.98
N ASN A 138 -22.47 2.70 4.65
CA ASN A 138 -23.22 2.18 3.49
C ASN A 138 -22.79 2.78 2.14
N ASP A 139 -21.55 3.22 2.04
CA ASP A 139 -20.98 3.89 0.87
C ASP A 139 -20.15 2.91 0.00
N PHE A 140 -20.81 1.84 -0.43
CA PHE A 140 -20.17 0.73 -1.16
C PHE A 140 -19.53 1.15 -2.48
N ILE A 141 -20.01 2.24 -3.08
CA ILE A 141 -19.45 2.75 -4.34
C ILE A 141 -18.08 3.43 -4.16
N ASN A 142 -17.68 3.75 -2.94
CA ASN A 142 -16.39 4.35 -2.59
C ASN A 142 -15.45 3.37 -1.88
N ILE A 143 -15.59 2.08 -2.15
CA ILE A 143 -14.63 1.05 -1.74
C ILE A 143 -13.68 0.77 -2.91
N GLY A 144 -12.39 0.89 -2.68
CA GLY A 144 -11.40 0.73 -3.75
C GLY A 144 -9.98 1.00 -3.29
N THR A 145 -9.14 1.41 -4.22
CA THR A 145 -7.72 1.71 -3.96
C THR A 145 -7.33 2.99 -4.65
N THR A 146 -6.56 3.82 -3.96
CA THR A 146 -5.93 5.02 -4.48
C THR A 146 -4.41 4.90 -4.38
N ILE A 147 -3.70 5.15 -5.48
CA ILE A 147 -2.25 5.39 -5.47
C ILE A 147 -2.04 6.88 -5.63
N HIS A 148 -1.28 7.49 -4.73
CA HIS A 148 -1.05 8.94 -4.74
C HIS A 148 0.37 9.26 -4.29
N PHE A 149 0.90 10.43 -4.66
CA PHE A 149 2.13 10.93 -4.09
C PHE A 149 1.98 11.19 -2.59
N ILE A 150 3.05 10.98 -1.84
CA ILE A 150 3.08 11.38 -0.42
C ILE A 150 3.47 12.84 -0.35
N ASP A 151 2.65 13.63 0.33
CA ASP A 151 2.91 15.00 0.74
C ASP A 151 2.97 15.11 2.28
N GLU A 152 3.07 16.33 2.81
CA GLU A 152 3.15 16.57 4.26
C GLU A 152 1.85 16.30 5.03
N ARG A 153 0.74 16.09 4.32
CA ARG A 153 -0.57 15.78 4.89
C ARG A 153 -0.95 14.36 4.56
N LEU A 154 -1.69 13.71 5.43
CA LEU A 154 -2.08 12.31 5.26
C LEU A 154 -3.07 12.13 4.10
N ASP A 155 -2.71 11.26 3.15
CA ASP A 155 -3.52 10.82 1.99
C ASP A 155 -4.09 11.98 1.15
N THR A 156 -3.30 13.07 0.95
CA THR A 156 -3.75 14.27 0.21
C THR A 156 -2.98 14.58 -1.06
N GLY A 157 -1.93 13.83 -1.35
CA GLY A 157 -1.08 14.06 -2.53
C GLY A 157 -1.80 13.81 -3.85
N ASP A 158 -1.20 14.28 -4.95
CA ASP A 158 -1.75 14.09 -6.30
C ASP A 158 -2.00 12.62 -6.60
N ILE A 159 -3.19 12.29 -7.10
CA ILE A 159 -3.62 10.93 -7.44
C ILE A 159 -2.95 10.49 -8.74
N LEU A 160 -2.38 9.30 -8.72
CA LEU A 160 -1.78 8.60 -9.84
C LEU A 160 -2.70 7.52 -10.42
N PHE A 161 -3.44 6.85 -9.52
CA PHE A 161 -4.41 5.83 -9.87
C PHE A 161 -5.53 5.82 -8.82
N GLU A 162 -6.76 5.64 -9.25
CA GLU A 162 -7.91 5.45 -8.37
C GLU A 162 -8.93 4.54 -9.05
N LYS A 163 -9.33 3.48 -8.37
CA LYS A 163 -10.30 2.53 -8.90
C LYS A 163 -11.12 1.90 -7.78
N ASN A 164 -12.41 1.77 -8.03
CA ASN A 164 -13.36 1.11 -7.13
C ASN A 164 -13.36 -0.40 -7.39
N ILE A 165 -13.61 -1.20 -6.35
CA ILE A 165 -13.82 -2.63 -6.51
C ILE A 165 -15.15 -2.89 -7.20
N THR A 166 -15.23 -4.04 -7.88
CA THR A 166 -16.50 -4.58 -8.37
C THR A 166 -16.97 -5.66 -7.41
N PHE A 167 -18.21 -5.53 -6.94
CA PHE A 167 -18.83 -6.52 -6.07
C PHE A 167 -19.51 -7.63 -6.86
N GLU A 168 -19.40 -8.83 -6.36
CA GLU A 168 -20.12 -10.01 -6.81
C GLU A 168 -21.08 -10.47 -5.71
N SER A 169 -22.15 -11.16 -6.08
CA SER A 169 -23.15 -11.65 -5.10
C SER A 169 -22.59 -12.66 -4.09
N SER A 170 -21.46 -13.29 -4.43
CA SER A 170 -20.74 -14.24 -3.57
C SER A 170 -19.74 -13.57 -2.62
N ASP A 171 -19.49 -12.28 -2.75
CA ASP A 171 -18.49 -11.59 -1.94
C ASP A 171 -18.83 -11.61 -0.46
N LYS A 172 -17.79 -11.75 0.33
CA LYS A 172 -17.80 -11.66 1.78
C LYS A 172 -16.87 -10.52 2.22
N ILE A 173 -17.07 -10.03 3.43
CA ILE A 173 -16.26 -8.94 3.97
C ILE A 173 -14.75 -9.27 3.97
N TYR A 174 -14.40 -10.51 4.22
CA TYR A 174 -13.01 -10.98 4.20
C TYR A 174 -12.39 -11.10 2.78
N HIS A 175 -13.16 -10.87 1.70
CA HIS A 175 -12.63 -10.72 0.34
C HIS A 175 -12.11 -9.30 0.05
N LEU A 176 -12.48 -8.30 0.85
CA LEU A 176 -12.16 -6.90 0.57
C LEU A 176 -10.66 -6.65 0.43
N ARG A 177 -9.87 -7.17 1.39
CA ARG A 177 -8.43 -6.96 1.39
C ARG A 177 -7.77 -7.55 0.14
N SER A 178 -8.20 -8.70 -0.33
CA SER A 178 -7.68 -9.29 -1.56
C SER A 178 -8.06 -8.46 -2.79
N LYS A 179 -9.31 -8.03 -2.90
CA LYS A 179 -9.78 -7.20 -4.03
C LYS A 179 -9.07 -5.84 -4.08
N THR A 180 -8.94 -5.16 -2.93
CA THR A 180 -8.22 -3.88 -2.87
C THR A 180 -6.71 -4.05 -3.10
N THR A 181 -6.11 -5.18 -2.69
CA THR A 181 -4.72 -5.50 -2.98
C THR A 181 -4.48 -5.77 -4.47
N ASP A 182 -5.41 -6.44 -5.15
CA ASP A 182 -5.29 -6.65 -6.60
C ASP A 182 -5.38 -5.32 -7.37
N LEU A 183 -6.25 -4.40 -6.96
CA LEU A 183 -6.29 -3.04 -7.49
C LEU A 183 -4.99 -2.26 -7.19
N ALA A 184 -4.41 -2.47 -6.00
CA ALA A 184 -3.12 -1.86 -5.64
C ALA A 184 -2.00 -2.33 -6.58
N ILE A 185 -1.97 -3.63 -6.89
CA ILE A 185 -1.02 -4.20 -7.86
C ILE A 185 -1.25 -3.59 -9.25
N GLU A 186 -2.49 -3.58 -9.72
CA GLU A 186 -2.87 -2.98 -11.02
C GLU A 186 -2.38 -1.53 -11.09
N GLY A 187 -2.73 -0.71 -10.09
CA GLY A 187 -2.40 0.72 -10.08
C GLY A 187 -0.90 1.00 -10.00
N VAL A 188 -0.15 0.24 -9.21
CA VAL A 188 1.30 0.42 -9.13
C VAL A 188 1.98 -0.03 -10.42
N LEU A 189 1.55 -1.14 -11.03
CA LEU A 189 2.09 -1.59 -12.31
C LEU A 189 1.82 -0.57 -13.43
N GLU A 190 0.61 -0.01 -13.49
CA GLU A 190 0.25 1.05 -14.44
C GLU A 190 1.12 2.29 -14.23
N TYR A 191 1.31 2.73 -12.98
CA TYR A 191 2.18 3.86 -12.65
C TYR A 191 3.62 3.63 -13.10
N LEU A 192 4.21 2.48 -12.76
CA LEU A 192 5.59 2.14 -13.10
C LEU A 192 5.79 2.05 -14.61
N GLN A 193 4.82 1.49 -15.34
CA GLN A 193 4.84 1.41 -16.79
C GLN A 193 4.77 2.79 -17.43
N ASN A 194 3.88 3.66 -16.96
CA ASN A 194 3.75 5.03 -17.44
C ASN A 194 5.00 5.87 -17.13
N MET A 195 5.62 5.66 -15.96
CA MET A 195 6.87 6.31 -15.58
C MET A 195 8.02 5.91 -16.51
N ASP A 196 8.14 4.64 -16.84
CA ASP A 196 9.16 4.12 -17.77
C ASP A 196 8.99 4.68 -19.19
N LEU A 197 7.76 4.93 -19.62
CA LEU A 197 7.42 5.57 -20.90
C LEU A 197 7.50 7.11 -20.89
N GLY A 198 7.79 7.73 -19.73
CA GLY A 198 7.80 9.19 -19.59
C GLY A 198 6.41 9.86 -19.61
N ASN A 199 5.33 9.08 -19.40
CA ASN A 199 3.93 9.50 -19.52
C ASN A 199 3.24 9.59 -18.16
N LEU A 200 3.80 10.34 -17.20
CA LEU A 200 3.21 10.50 -15.89
C LEU A 200 1.98 11.40 -15.91
N ASN A 201 0.82 10.79 -15.79
CA ASN A 201 -0.43 11.49 -15.54
C ASN A 201 -0.70 11.54 -14.03
N LYS A 202 -1.03 12.72 -13.51
CA LYS A 202 -1.42 12.91 -12.12
C LYS A 202 -2.61 13.86 -12.03
N LYS A 203 -3.49 13.60 -11.08
CA LYS A 203 -4.68 14.40 -10.83
C LYS A 203 -4.65 14.98 -9.42
N LYS A 204 -4.81 16.30 -9.31
CA LYS A 204 -4.93 16.93 -7.99
C LYS A 204 -6.14 16.43 -7.22
N GLN A 205 -5.95 16.17 -5.93
CA GLN A 205 -7.06 15.95 -5.01
C GLN A 205 -7.69 17.31 -4.67
N ILE A 206 -8.84 17.61 -5.27
CA ILE A 206 -9.61 18.82 -4.99
C ILE A 206 -10.47 18.59 -3.75
N ASP A 207 -11.11 17.41 -3.69
CA ASP A 207 -11.92 17.00 -2.53
C ASP A 207 -11.02 16.27 -1.52
N ILE A 208 -11.03 16.73 -0.30
CA ILE A 208 -10.29 16.10 0.81
C ILE A 208 -11.26 15.25 1.60
N GLY A 209 -11.09 13.93 1.53
CA GLY A 209 -11.91 12.96 2.25
C GLY A 209 -11.86 13.13 3.77
N LYS A 210 -12.85 12.56 4.47
CA LYS A 210 -12.87 12.52 5.92
C LYS A 210 -11.75 11.60 6.42
N TYR A 211 -11.04 12.06 7.46
CA TYR A 211 -10.00 11.28 8.13
C TYR A 211 -10.59 10.38 9.20
N PHE A 212 -10.13 9.14 9.25
CA PHE A 212 -10.45 8.15 10.27
C PHE A 212 -9.16 7.55 10.85
N SER A 213 -9.09 7.47 12.16
CA SER A 213 -7.98 6.91 12.94
C SER A 213 -8.44 5.73 13.78
#